data_f7e22771f518497e6ba18e44ed484057
#
_entry.id   f7e22771f518497e6ba18e44ed484057
#
_cell.length_a   1.000
_cell.length_b   1.000
_cell.length_c   1.000
_cell.angle_alpha   90.00
_cell.angle_beta   90.00
_cell.angle_gamma   90.00
#
_symmetry.space_group_name_H-M   'P 1'
#
loop_
_entity.id
_entity.type
_entity.pdbx_description
1 polymer ?
#
loop_
_entity_poly.entity_id
_entity_poly.type
_entity_poly.pdbx_seq_one_letter_code
_entity_poly.pdbx_strand_id
1 'polypeptide(L)'
;NPVISAFISLMKEMPFIGDLIDDSLESVLSDFQSKKQQKLLEVIGQASLGTVTSDMVNDVEFIMGFAKTKNAVDKLSNGDKVKFYGNLLVNGYLNDKDKISVDEFDEYLELINSLSYRELEYLSFFKEHSDKHRGILIYQHWEEFSKEFENKFPKRDVYFVYKRLERTGFIS
;
A
#
# COMPACT_ATOMS: atom_id res chain seq x y z
N ASN A 1 -3.03 18.91 -8.25
CA ASN A 1 -3.67 18.25 -7.12
C ASN A 1 -3.15 18.88 -5.83
N PRO A 2 -3.99 19.55 -4.99
CA PRO A 2 -3.56 20.30 -3.80
C PRO A 2 -2.82 19.42 -2.77
N VAL A 3 -3.15 18.13 -2.69
CA VAL A 3 -2.51 17.16 -1.78
C VAL A 3 -1.06 16.88 -2.22
N ILE A 4 -0.84 16.69 -3.52
CA ILE A 4 0.50 16.50 -4.08
C ILE A 4 1.35 17.75 -3.85
N SER A 5 0.78 18.95 -4.06
CA SER A 5 1.48 20.21 -3.81
C SER A 5 1.83 20.41 -2.34
N ALA A 6 0.94 20.06 -1.43
CA ALA A 6 1.19 20.11 0.02
C ALA A 6 2.30 19.13 0.44
N PHE A 7 2.27 17.91 -0.08
CA PHE A 7 3.31 16.90 0.20
C PHE A 7 4.67 17.31 -0.37
N ILE A 8 4.70 17.85 -1.59
CA ILE A 8 5.92 18.38 -2.21
C ILE A 8 6.46 19.60 -1.42
N SER A 9 5.58 20.49 -0.92
CA SER A 9 5.98 21.61 -0.07
C SER A 9 6.56 21.14 1.26
N LEU A 10 5.92 20.18 1.91
CA LEU A 10 6.42 19.53 3.13
C LEU A 10 7.80 18.90 2.89
N MET A 11 7.98 18.17 1.80
CA MET A 11 9.27 17.58 1.42
C MET A 11 10.36 18.64 1.18
N LYS A 12 10.01 19.83 0.68
CA LYS A 12 10.96 20.95 0.47
C LYS A 12 11.37 21.67 1.76
N GLU A 13 10.54 21.63 2.80
CA GLU A 13 10.80 22.24 4.11
C GLU A 13 11.70 21.39 5.01
N MET A 14 12.07 20.17 4.59
CA MET A 14 12.86 19.24 5.39
C MET A 14 14.35 19.57 5.31
N PRO A 15 14.99 19.99 6.43
CA PRO A 15 16.39 20.47 6.38
C PRO A 15 17.41 19.38 6.05
N PHE A 16 17.08 18.10 6.23
CA PHE A 16 17.96 16.97 5.91
C PHE A 16 17.87 16.50 4.46
N ILE A 17 16.76 16.80 3.80
CA ILE A 17 16.54 16.48 2.39
C ILE A 17 16.94 17.69 1.52
N GLY A 18 17.01 18.90 2.07
CA GLY A 18 17.39 20.10 1.35
C GLY A 18 18.73 19.96 0.62
N ASP A 19 19.75 19.39 1.27
CA ASP A 19 21.08 19.17 0.67
C ASP A 19 21.14 17.98 -0.30
N LEU A 20 20.20 17.04 -0.21
CA LEU A 20 20.05 15.90 -1.14
C LEU A 20 19.08 16.23 -2.30
N ILE A 21 18.34 17.33 -2.17
CA ILE A 21 17.20 17.63 -3.03
C ILE A 21 17.59 18.51 -4.23
N ASP A 22 18.65 19.27 -4.20
CA ASP A 22 18.92 20.27 -5.26
C ASP A 22 19.16 19.63 -6.65
N ASP A 23 19.80 18.44 -6.72
CA ASP A 23 19.96 17.74 -8.01
C ASP A 23 19.00 16.55 -8.19
N SER A 24 18.49 15.99 -7.09
CA SER A 24 17.63 14.81 -7.16
C SER A 24 16.14 15.15 -7.14
N LEU A 25 15.72 16.31 -6.67
CA LEU A 25 14.31 16.69 -6.59
C LEU A 25 13.72 17.08 -7.94
N GLU A 26 14.48 17.76 -8.80
CA GLU A 26 14.03 17.95 -10.18
C GLU A 26 13.92 16.62 -10.92
N SER A 27 14.85 15.70 -10.68
CA SER A 27 14.78 14.33 -11.17
C SER A 27 13.62 13.55 -10.55
N VAL A 28 13.43 13.62 -9.24
CA VAL A 28 12.30 12.98 -8.52
C VAL A 28 10.97 13.61 -8.93
N LEU A 29 10.89 14.93 -9.12
CA LEU A 29 9.68 15.60 -9.57
C LEU A 29 9.35 15.30 -11.03
N SER A 30 10.36 15.16 -11.89
CA SER A 30 10.14 14.71 -13.27
C SER A 30 9.64 13.26 -13.32
N ASP A 31 10.17 12.40 -12.44
CA ASP A 31 9.73 11.03 -12.27
C ASP A 31 8.32 10.91 -11.67
N PHE A 32 7.90 11.82 -10.80
CA PHE A 32 6.54 11.88 -10.27
C PHE A 32 5.47 12.21 -11.32
N GLN A 33 5.86 12.53 -12.54
CA GLN A 33 4.92 12.68 -13.66
C GLN A 33 4.38 11.36 -14.17
N SER A 34 4.94 10.22 -13.75
CA SER A 34 4.35 8.92 -14.12
C SER A 34 2.98 8.72 -13.43
N LYS A 35 2.02 8.17 -14.18
CA LYS A 35 0.66 7.88 -13.65
C LYS A 35 0.67 7.01 -12.39
N LYS A 36 1.64 6.11 -12.25
CA LYS A 36 1.76 5.21 -11.08
C LYS A 36 2.17 5.96 -9.83
N GLN A 37 3.09 6.90 -9.98
CA GLN A 37 3.60 7.72 -8.88
C GLN A 37 2.57 8.77 -8.46
N GLN A 38 1.85 9.38 -9.41
CA GLN A 38 0.70 10.22 -9.08
C GLN A 38 -0.34 9.45 -8.26
N LYS A 39 -0.66 8.22 -8.67
CA LYS A 39 -1.58 7.36 -7.93
C LYS A 39 -1.06 7.01 -6.53
N LEU A 40 0.24 6.75 -6.36
CA LEU A 40 0.85 6.53 -5.04
C LEU A 40 0.67 7.75 -4.13
N LEU A 41 0.97 8.94 -4.63
CA LEU A 41 0.79 10.18 -3.88
C LEU A 41 -0.68 10.46 -3.55
N GLU A 42 -1.60 10.13 -4.45
CA GLU A 42 -3.04 10.23 -4.19
C GLU A 42 -3.46 9.30 -3.05
N VAL A 43 -3.00 8.05 -3.04
CA VAL A 43 -3.29 7.08 -1.96
C VAL A 43 -2.73 7.56 -0.63
N ILE A 44 -1.46 7.98 -0.59
CA ILE A 44 -0.83 8.52 0.61
C ILE A 44 -1.58 9.76 1.09
N GLY A 45 -1.91 10.69 0.18
CA GLY A 45 -2.61 11.92 0.52
C GLY A 45 -4.04 11.69 1.01
N GLN A 46 -4.76 10.70 0.49
CA GLN A 46 -6.11 10.35 0.96
C GLN A 46 -6.09 9.69 2.33
N ALA A 47 -5.17 8.76 2.54
CA ALA A 47 -5.05 8.02 3.80
C ALA A 47 -4.47 8.88 4.93
N SER A 48 -3.68 9.91 4.60
CA SER A 48 -3.03 10.82 5.55
C SER A 48 -3.77 12.13 5.79
N LEU A 49 -4.99 12.29 5.28
CA LEU A 49 -5.80 13.50 5.45
C LEU A 49 -5.98 13.85 6.94
N GLY A 50 -5.25 14.87 7.39
CA GLY A 50 -5.29 15.41 8.75
C GLY A 50 -4.31 14.79 9.75
N THR A 51 -3.46 13.83 9.34
CA THR A 51 -2.51 13.16 10.24
C THR A 51 -1.04 13.43 9.89
N VAL A 52 -0.72 13.88 8.68
CA VAL A 52 0.68 14.19 8.33
C VAL A 52 1.11 15.48 8.99
N THR A 53 2.03 15.34 9.95
CA THR A 53 2.69 16.48 10.60
C THR A 53 4.10 16.67 10.04
N SER A 54 4.69 17.87 10.23
CA SER A 54 6.09 18.12 9.86
C SER A 54 7.06 17.14 10.53
N ASP A 55 6.73 16.64 11.73
CA ASP A 55 7.57 15.70 12.45
C ASP A 55 7.59 14.30 11.80
N MET A 56 6.45 13.86 11.26
CA MET A 56 6.37 12.59 10.52
C MET A 56 7.16 12.62 9.22
N VAL A 57 7.19 13.76 8.56
CA VAL A 57 7.95 13.93 7.31
C VAL A 57 9.45 14.02 7.57
N ASN A 58 9.85 14.42 8.79
CA ASN A 58 11.24 14.42 9.26
C ASN A 58 11.70 13.06 9.80
N ASP A 59 10.82 12.07 9.90
CA ASP A 59 11.16 10.72 10.34
C ASP A 59 11.97 10.00 9.25
N VAL A 60 13.22 9.67 9.57
CA VAL A 60 14.14 8.97 8.64
C VAL A 60 13.57 7.63 8.20
N GLU A 61 12.88 6.91 9.09
CA GLU A 61 12.27 5.62 8.78
C GLU A 61 11.15 5.78 7.76
N PHE A 62 10.31 6.83 7.91
CA PHE A 62 9.27 7.16 6.92
C PHE A 62 9.87 7.47 5.54
N ILE A 63 10.93 8.28 5.50
CA ILE A 63 11.62 8.64 4.24
C ILE A 63 12.18 7.40 3.55
N MET A 64 12.83 6.53 4.32
CA MET A 64 13.37 5.26 3.79
C MET A 64 12.24 4.35 3.29
N GLY A 65 11.15 4.22 4.04
CA GLY A 65 9.98 3.47 3.65
C GLY A 65 9.35 4.03 2.36
N PHE A 66 9.25 5.35 2.24
CA PHE A 66 8.76 6.01 1.03
C PHE A 66 9.66 5.74 -0.19
N ALA A 67 10.98 5.85 -0.04
CA ALA A 67 11.92 5.57 -1.13
C ALA A 67 11.83 4.10 -1.59
N LYS A 68 11.75 3.15 -0.67
CA LYS A 68 11.55 1.73 -0.96
C LYS A 68 10.21 1.49 -1.68
N THR A 69 9.14 2.10 -1.19
CA THR A 69 7.80 2.03 -1.78
C THR A 69 7.79 2.58 -3.21
N LYS A 70 8.39 3.75 -3.43
CA LYS A 70 8.53 4.35 -4.76
C LYS A 70 9.25 3.39 -5.71
N ASN A 71 10.40 2.86 -5.29
CA ASN A 71 11.18 1.93 -6.10
C ASN A 71 10.41 0.65 -6.46
N ALA A 72 9.58 0.13 -5.54
CA ALA A 72 8.72 -1.01 -5.81
C ALA A 72 7.62 -0.66 -6.83
N VAL A 73 6.98 0.51 -6.69
CA VAL A 73 5.94 1.00 -7.60
C VAL A 73 6.49 1.23 -9.00
N ASP A 74 7.69 1.75 -9.15
CA ASP A 74 8.32 1.99 -10.45
C ASP A 74 8.52 0.70 -11.26
N LYS A 75 8.79 -0.42 -10.58
CA LYS A 75 8.97 -1.74 -11.19
C LYS A 75 7.67 -2.42 -11.61
N LEU A 76 6.50 -1.92 -11.18
CA LEU A 76 5.23 -2.51 -11.56
C LEU A 76 4.95 -2.35 -13.05
N SER A 77 4.44 -3.40 -13.69
CA SER A 77 3.98 -3.38 -15.09
C SER A 77 2.70 -2.54 -15.27
N ASN A 78 1.88 -2.44 -14.22
CA ASN A 78 0.65 -1.62 -14.20
C ASN A 78 0.44 -0.97 -12.82
N GLY A 79 -0.55 -0.07 -12.73
CA GLY A 79 -0.85 0.69 -11.51
C GLY A 79 -1.81 0.00 -10.53
N ASP A 80 -2.20 -1.26 -10.76
CA ASP A 80 -3.29 -1.88 -9.97
C ASP A 80 -2.88 -2.13 -8.51
N LYS A 81 -1.62 -2.49 -8.29
CA LYS A 81 -1.08 -2.77 -6.95
C LYS A 81 -0.70 -1.52 -6.14
N VAL A 82 -0.64 -0.35 -6.75
CA VAL A 82 -0.15 0.90 -6.11
C VAL A 82 -0.87 1.20 -4.80
N LYS A 83 -2.19 0.93 -4.73
CA LYS A 83 -2.97 1.16 -3.52
C LYS A 83 -2.46 0.37 -2.30
N PHE A 84 -2.00 -0.87 -2.51
CA PHE A 84 -1.50 -1.71 -1.41
C PHE A 84 -0.16 -1.21 -0.88
N TYR A 85 0.71 -0.72 -1.75
CA TYR A 85 1.97 -0.11 -1.37
C TYR A 85 1.77 1.21 -0.61
N GLY A 86 0.88 2.07 -1.09
CA GLY A 86 0.53 3.32 -0.41
C GLY A 86 -0.10 3.08 0.97
N ASN A 87 -1.01 2.10 1.07
CA ASN A 87 -1.61 1.73 2.35
C ASN A 87 -0.60 1.12 3.32
N LEU A 88 0.34 0.28 2.86
CA LEU A 88 1.41 -0.23 3.70
C LEU A 88 2.25 0.91 4.29
N LEU A 89 2.66 1.87 3.46
CA LEU A 89 3.45 3.00 3.91
C LEU A 89 2.71 3.84 4.96
N VAL A 90 1.44 4.18 4.69
CA VAL A 90 0.63 5.01 5.60
C VAL A 90 0.36 4.28 6.91
N ASN A 91 -0.11 3.04 6.85
CA ASN A 91 -0.45 2.28 8.05
C ASN A 91 0.80 1.91 8.86
N GLY A 92 1.93 1.66 8.19
CA GLY A 92 3.17 1.27 8.86
C GLY A 92 3.88 2.41 9.57
N TYR A 93 3.81 3.64 9.05
CA TYR A 93 4.59 4.75 9.58
C TYR A 93 3.77 5.95 10.07
N LEU A 94 2.56 6.17 9.52
CA LEU A 94 1.73 7.33 9.86
C LEU A 94 0.61 7.01 10.86
N ASN A 95 0.44 5.73 11.22
CA ASN A 95 -0.53 5.31 12.22
C ASN A 95 0.19 5.00 13.53
N ASP A 96 0.14 5.92 14.50
CA ASP A 96 0.82 5.77 15.80
C ASP A 96 0.43 4.50 16.58
N LYS A 97 -0.75 3.92 16.29
CA LYS A 97 -1.24 2.73 16.99
C LYS A 97 -0.63 1.44 16.46
N ASP A 98 -0.24 1.44 15.20
CA ASP A 98 0.17 0.24 14.45
C ASP A 98 1.54 0.44 13.77
N LYS A 99 2.38 1.35 14.32
CA LYS A 99 3.72 1.59 13.76
C LYS A 99 4.53 0.30 13.77
N ILE A 100 5.02 -0.08 12.60
CA ILE A 100 5.83 -1.28 12.38
C ILE A 100 7.32 -0.93 12.31
N SER A 101 8.18 -1.90 12.60
CA SER A 101 9.62 -1.74 12.44
C SER A 101 10.03 -1.70 10.95
N VAL A 102 11.26 -1.26 10.69
CA VAL A 102 11.82 -1.23 9.32
C VAL A 102 11.88 -2.64 8.72
N ASP A 103 12.25 -3.64 9.54
CA ASP A 103 12.33 -5.03 9.10
C ASP A 103 10.95 -5.59 8.74
N GLU A 104 9.93 -5.35 9.57
CA GLU A 104 8.55 -5.74 9.28
C GLU A 104 8.02 -5.04 8.02
N PHE A 105 8.36 -3.77 7.82
CA PHE A 105 8.00 -3.06 6.61
C PHE A 105 8.58 -3.72 5.37
N ASP A 106 9.85 -4.11 5.41
CA ASP A 106 10.53 -4.80 4.30
C ASP A 106 9.89 -6.17 4.01
N GLU A 107 9.55 -6.94 5.06
CA GLU A 107 8.84 -8.21 4.92
C GLU A 107 7.47 -8.02 4.24
N TYR A 108 6.66 -7.05 4.68
CA TYR A 108 5.37 -6.76 4.05
C TYR A 108 5.51 -6.24 2.61
N LEU A 109 6.55 -5.45 2.34
CA LEU A 109 6.85 -4.98 0.98
C LEU A 109 7.16 -6.16 0.04
N GLU A 110 7.96 -7.13 0.51
CA GLU A 110 8.25 -8.36 -0.23
C GLU A 110 7.00 -9.22 -0.45
N LEU A 111 6.13 -9.33 0.57
CA LEU A 111 4.86 -10.02 0.44
C LEU A 111 3.99 -9.40 -0.66
N ILE A 112 3.81 -8.08 -0.66
CA ILE A 112 3.06 -7.39 -1.72
C ILE A 112 3.73 -7.61 -3.09
N ASN A 113 5.06 -7.62 -3.17
CA ASN A 113 5.78 -7.90 -4.41
C ASN A 113 5.48 -9.31 -4.95
N SER A 114 5.47 -10.31 -4.07
CA SER A 114 5.31 -11.73 -4.42
C SER A 114 3.88 -12.10 -4.84
N LEU A 115 2.87 -11.44 -4.27
CA LEU A 115 1.47 -11.71 -4.54
C LEU A 115 1.01 -11.02 -5.83
N SER A 116 0.14 -11.66 -6.60
CA SER A 116 -0.56 -11.02 -7.70
C SER A 116 -1.61 -10.01 -7.19
N TYR A 117 -2.02 -9.09 -8.04
CA TYR A 117 -3.11 -8.15 -7.71
C TYR A 117 -4.40 -8.87 -7.27
N ARG A 118 -4.74 -10.00 -7.93
CA ARG A 118 -5.92 -10.80 -7.59
C ARG A 118 -5.84 -11.41 -6.20
N GLU A 119 -4.65 -11.90 -5.81
CA GLU A 119 -4.43 -12.46 -4.48
C GLU A 119 -4.54 -11.38 -3.40
N LEU A 120 -3.99 -10.19 -3.64
CA LEU A 120 -4.13 -9.05 -2.73
C LEU A 120 -5.59 -8.60 -2.59
N GLU A 121 -6.37 -8.56 -3.68
CA GLU A 121 -7.81 -8.27 -3.61
C GLU A 121 -8.58 -9.34 -2.85
N TYR A 122 -8.23 -10.61 -3.04
CA TYR A 122 -8.84 -11.71 -2.30
C TYR A 122 -8.58 -11.57 -0.80
N LEU A 123 -7.32 -11.34 -0.40
CA LEU A 123 -6.96 -11.18 1.01
C LEU A 123 -7.64 -9.96 1.66
N SER A 124 -7.73 -8.85 0.93
CA SER A 124 -8.47 -7.67 1.39
C SER A 124 -9.95 -7.97 1.59
N PHE A 125 -10.56 -8.65 0.63
CA PHE A 125 -11.96 -9.05 0.71
C PHE A 125 -12.20 -10.09 1.83
N PHE A 126 -11.27 -11.04 1.97
CA PHE A 126 -11.30 -12.04 3.04
C PHE A 126 -11.29 -11.37 4.43
N LYS A 127 -10.43 -10.37 4.63
CA LYS A 127 -10.37 -9.61 5.87
C LYS A 127 -11.69 -8.87 6.12
N GLU A 128 -12.19 -8.13 5.13
CA GLU A 128 -13.46 -7.39 5.24
C GLU A 128 -14.64 -8.32 5.63
N HIS A 129 -14.69 -9.52 5.03
CA HIS A 129 -15.73 -10.51 5.32
C HIS A 129 -15.56 -11.09 6.74
N SER A 130 -14.34 -11.44 7.12
CA SER A 130 -14.04 -11.95 8.48
C SER A 130 -14.36 -10.93 9.57
N ASP A 131 -14.05 -9.66 9.35
CA ASP A 131 -14.37 -8.59 10.28
C ASP A 131 -15.89 -8.40 10.47
N LYS A 132 -16.67 -8.54 9.39
CA LYS A 132 -18.15 -8.50 9.44
C LYS A 132 -18.74 -9.66 10.23
N HIS A 133 -18.19 -10.87 10.09
CA HIS A 133 -18.68 -12.09 10.69
C HIS A 133 -17.98 -12.45 12.02
N ARG A 134 -17.22 -11.53 12.63
CA ARG A 134 -16.58 -11.65 13.95
C ARG A 134 -15.77 -12.93 14.16
N GLY A 135 -14.95 -13.29 13.15
CA GLY A 135 -14.02 -14.42 13.26
C GLY A 135 -14.65 -15.80 13.06
N ILE A 136 -15.86 -15.88 12.52
CA ILE A 136 -16.43 -17.15 12.09
C ILE A 136 -15.57 -17.69 10.94
N LEU A 137 -15.17 -18.95 11.03
CA LEU A 137 -14.27 -19.55 10.06
C LEU A 137 -14.91 -19.58 8.66
N ILE A 138 -14.20 -19.15 7.66
CA ILE A 138 -14.72 -18.96 6.28
C ILE A 138 -15.32 -20.24 5.68
N TYR A 139 -14.80 -21.43 6.03
CA TYR A 139 -15.38 -22.66 5.52
C TYR A 139 -16.83 -22.88 5.97
N GLN A 140 -17.27 -22.24 7.08
CA GLN A 140 -18.66 -22.30 7.56
C GLN A 140 -19.58 -21.40 6.74
N HIS A 141 -19.02 -20.39 6.05
CA HIS A 141 -19.73 -19.43 5.22
C HIS A 141 -19.22 -19.38 3.77
N TRP A 142 -18.59 -20.48 3.33
CA TRP A 142 -17.94 -20.52 2.01
C TRP A 142 -18.87 -20.14 0.86
N GLU A 143 -20.12 -20.58 0.89
CA GLU A 143 -21.09 -20.29 -0.17
C GLU A 143 -21.41 -18.77 -0.22
N GLU A 144 -21.63 -18.16 0.95
CA GLU A 144 -21.90 -16.75 1.08
C GLU A 144 -20.69 -15.91 0.65
N PHE A 145 -19.51 -16.26 1.16
CA PHE A 145 -18.26 -15.64 0.78
C PHE A 145 -18.00 -15.73 -0.72
N SER A 146 -18.15 -16.91 -1.33
CA SER A 146 -17.94 -17.13 -2.76
C SER A 146 -18.90 -16.29 -3.60
N LYS A 147 -20.16 -16.24 -3.21
CA LYS A 147 -21.19 -15.45 -3.90
C LYS A 147 -20.91 -13.94 -3.80
N GLU A 148 -20.53 -13.44 -2.63
CA GLU A 148 -20.15 -12.03 -2.45
C GLU A 148 -18.90 -11.69 -3.26
N PHE A 149 -17.88 -12.58 -3.26
CA PHE A 149 -16.67 -12.40 -4.04
C PHE A 149 -16.94 -12.35 -5.54
N GLU A 150 -17.75 -13.29 -6.06
CA GLU A 150 -18.12 -13.33 -7.47
C GLU A 150 -18.91 -12.10 -7.91
N ASN A 151 -19.78 -11.58 -7.03
CA ASN A 151 -20.51 -10.34 -7.27
C ASN A 151 -19.57 -9.12 -7.34
N LYS A 152 -18.55 -9.05 -6.44
CA LYS A 152 -17.56 -7.97 -6.41
C LYS A 152 -16.56 -8.08 -7.55
N PHE A 153 -16.19 -9.30 -7.94
CA PHE A 153 -15.18 -9.61 -8.95
C PHE A 153 -15.71 -10.57 -10.03
N PRO A 154 -16.67 -10.12 -10.86
CA PRO A 154 -17.21 -10.97 -11.92
C PRO A 154 -16.10 -11.45 -12.85
N LYS A 155 -16.15 -12.70 -13.30
CA LYS A 155 -15.14 -13.40 -14.12
C LYS A 155 -13.87 -13.84 -13.36
N ARG A 156 -13.85 -13.82 -12.04
CA ARG A 156 -12.75 -14.37 -11.26
C ARG A 156 -13.19 -15.63 -10.54
N ASP A 157 -12.40 -16.67 -10.69
CA ASP A 157 -12.61 -17.93 -9.99
C ASP A 157 -12.05 -17.80 -8.55
N VAL A 158 -12.93 -17.69 -7.58
CA VAL A 158 -12.59 -17.58 -6.16
C VAL A 158 -11.83 -18.81 -5.66
N TYR A 159 -12.23 -20.01 -6.13
CA TYR A 159 -11.59 -21.26 -5.73
C TYR A 159 -10.15 -21.35 -6.23
N PHE A 160 -9.89 -20.90 -7.45
CA PHE A 160 -8.54 -20.86 -8.00
C PHE A 160 -7.61 -19.94 -7.20
N VAL A 161 -8.08 -18.74 -6.83
CA VAL A 161 -7.30 -17.78 -6.01
C VAL A 161 -7.05 -18.37 -4.62
N TYR A 162 -8.09 -18.94 -3.99
CA TYR A 162 -7.98 -19.63 -2.71
C TYR A 162 -6.89 -20.72 -2.74
N LYS A 163 -6.94 -21.63 -3.72
CA LYS A 163 -5.96 -22.72 -3.84
C LYS A 163 -4.54 -22.24 -4.09
N ARG A 164 -4.35 -21.12 -4.75
CA ARG A 164 -3.02 -20.51 -4.89
C ARG A 164 -2.50 -19.99 -3.55
N LEU A 165 -3.32 -19.28 -2.78
CA LEU A 165 -2.95 -18.74 -1.47
C LEU A 165 -2.70 -19.85 -0.45
N GLU A 166 -3.52 -20.92 -0.45
CA GLU A 166 -3.30 -22.11 0.37
C GLU A 166 -1.93 -22.76 0.08
N ARG A 167 -1.59 -22.94 -1.21
CA ARG A 167 -0.32 -23.52 -1.62
C ARG A 167 0.90 -22.66 -1.24
N THR A 168 0.75 -21.35 -1.15
CA THR A 168 1.81 -20.42 -0.73
C THR A 168 1.88 -20.23 0.78
N GLY A 169 0.96 -20.84 1.55
CA GLY A 169 0.93 -20.77 3.00
C GLY A 169 0.31 -19.49 3.57
N PHE A 170 -0.31 -18.65 2.74
CA PHE A 170 -0.96 -17.42 3.21
C PHE A 170 -2.30 -17.67 3.90
N ILE A 171 -2.92 -18.78 3.59
CA ILE A 171 -4.17 -19.24 4.20
C ILE A 171 -4.08 -20.74 4.46
N SER A 172 -4.75 -21.22 5.50
CA SER A 172 -4.84 -22.63 5.88
C SER A 172 -6.28 -23.04 6.15
#